data_6124da1b9ccee577e533ae8cd3424e21
#
_entry.id   6124da1b9ccee577e533ae8cd3424e21
#
_cell.length_a   1.000
_cell.length_b   1.000
_cell.length_c   1.000
_cell.angle_alpha   90.00
_cell.angle_beta   90.00
_cell.angle_gamma   90.00
#
_symmetry.space_group_name_H-M   'P 1'
#
loop_
_entity.id
_entity.type
_entity.pdbx_description
1 polymer ?
#
loop_
_entity_poly.entity_id
_entity_poly.type
_entity_poly.pdbx_seq_one_letter_code
_entity_poly.pdbx_strand_id
1 'polypeptide(L)'
;MLQRKIEKQIWNWLENDRKALLIEGARQVGKTSVIRKVLDDAKRKYVEFNLIDQPEIVGLFKNIENADDLIANLSLLTDKKLIKGETVLFFDEIQEYKEIVTKIKFLVDEGAFRYIFSGSLLGIELKNIKS
;
A
#
# COMPACT_ATOMS: atom_id res chain seq x y z
N MET A 1 -14.17 -18.61 3.92
CA MET A 1 -13.06 -18.18 4.75
C MET A 1 -12.60 -16.77 4.38
N LEU A 2 -12.25 -15.99 5.38
CA LEU A 2 -11.83 -14.61 5.18
C LEU A 2 -10.56 -14.51 4.32
N GLN A 3 -9.60 -15.38 4.55
CA GLN A 3 -8.35 -15.36 3.78
C GLN A 3 -8.58 -15.61 2.30
N ARG A 4 -9.47 -16.50 1.94
CA ARG A 4 -9.82 -16.74 0.54
C ARG A 4 -10.46 -15.52 -0.11
N LYS A 5 -11.28 -14.84 0.66
CA LYS A 5 -11.95 -13.63 0.18
C LYS A 5 -10.91 -12.56 -0.14
N ILE A 6 -9.93 -12.40 0.74
CA ILE A 6 -8.83 -11.45 0.54
C ILE A 6 -8.01 -11.84 -0.69
N GLU A 7 -7.68 -13.12 -0.84
CA GLU A 7 -6.95 -13.60 -2.02
C GLU A 7 -7.67 -13.20 -3.31
N LYS A 8 -8.97 -13.44 -3.37
CA LYS A 8 -9.76 -13.10 -4.56
C LYS A 8 -9.75 -11.61 -4.83
N GLN A 9 -9.84 -10.79 -3.78
CA GLN A 9 -9.79 -9.35 -3.92
C GLN A 9 -8.47 -8.92 -4.56
N ILE A 10 -7.37 -9.47 -4.10
CA ILE A 10 -6.05 -9.07 -4.60
C ILE A 10 -5.87 -9.52 -6.04
N TRP A 11 -6.20 -10.77 -6.36
CA TRP A 11 -6.09 -11.27 -7.73
C TRP A 11 -6.95 -10.45 -8.69
N ASN A 12 -8.17 -10.15 -8.28
CA ASN A 12 -9.06 -9.35 -9.09
C ASN A 12 -8.50 -7.96 -9.34
N TRP A 13 -7.94 -7.35 -8.30
CA TRP A 13 -7.31 -6.03 -8.40
C TRP A 13 -6.10 -6.05 -9.32
N LEU A 14 -5.28 -7.10 -9.26
CA LEU A 14 -4.10 -7.22 -10.11
C LEU A 14 -4.47 -7.28 -11.61
N GLU A 15 -5.63 -7.86 -11.91
CA GLU A 15 -6.10 -8.01 -13.28
C GLU A 15 -6.80 -6.76 -13.82
N ASN A 16 -7.04 -5.78 -12.99
CA ASN A 16 -7.70 -4.53 -13.39
C ASN A 16 -6.72 -3.38 -13.39
N ASP A 17 -7.10 -2.27 -14.02
CA ASP A 17 -6.25 -1.07 -14.09
C ASP A 17 -6.39 -0.18 -12.87
N ARG A 18 -6.89 -0.69 -11.77
CA ARG A 18 -7.07 0.08 -10.57
C ARG A 18 -5.74 0.38 -9.90
N LYS A 19 -5.62 1.60 -9.41
CA LYS A 19 -4.36 2.08 -8.83
C LYS A 19 -4.19 1.71 -7.37
N ALA A 20 -5.26 1.51 -6.64
CA ALA A 20 -5.20 1.24 -5.21
C ALA A 20 -6.18 0.18 -4.77
N LEU A 21 -5.78 -0.60 -3.78
CA LEU A 21 -6.62 -1.60 -3.14
C LEU A 21 -6.56 -1.41 -1.64
N LEU A 22 -7.72 -1.39 -1.01
CA LEU A 22 -7.84 -1.27 0.43
C LEU A 22 -8.30 -2.59 1.01
N ILE A 23 -7.54 -3.12 1.97
CA ILE A 23 -7.89 -4.35 2.67
C ILE A 23 -8.08 -4.04 4.15
N GLU A 24 -9.33 -4.10 4.59
CA GLU A 24 -9.68 -3.85 5.98
C GLU A 24 -9.86 -5.16 6.73
N GLY A 25 -9.59 -5.14 8.02
CA GLY A 25 -9.84 -6.28 8.88
C GLY A 25 -8.99 -6.23 10.13
N ALA A 26 -9.33 -7.08 11.09
CA ALA A 26 -8.57 -7.17 12.33
C ALA A 26 -7.17 -7.71 12.07
N ARG A 27 -6.23 -7.34 12.92
CA ARG A 27 -4.81 -7.76 12.79
C ARG A 27 -4.63 -9.26 12.70
N GLN A 28 -5.48 -10.02 13.38
CA GLN A 28 -5.29 -11.45 13.52
C GLN A 28 -5.88 -12.29 12.41
N VAL A 29 -6.36 -11.68 11.34
CA VAL A 29 -6.95 -12.44 10.24
C VAL A 29 -5.94 -12.83 9.15
N GLY A 30 -4.68 -12.53 9.36
CA GLY A 30 -3.62 -12.96 8.42
C GLY A 30 -3.56 -12.15 7.14
N LYS A 31 -4.02 -10.90 7.15
CA LYS A 31 -4.03 -10.04 5.97
C LYS A 31 -2.66 -9.93 5.31
N THR A 32 -1.66 -9.62 6.13
CA THR A 32 -0.30 -9.41 5.63
C THR A 32 0.25 -10.64 4.92
N SER A 33 0.06 -11.80 5.54
CA SER A 33 0.52 -13.07 4.96
C SER A 33 -0.16 -13.37 3.63
N VAL A 34 -1.46 -13.12 3.55
CA VAL A 34 -2.21 -13.36 2.32
C VAL A 34 -1.76 -12.42 1.21
N ILE A 35 -1.57 -11.15 1.55
CA ILE A 35 -1.13 -10.16 0.57
C ILE A 35 0.24 -10.56 0.00
N ARG A 36 1.18 -10.91 0.86
CA ARG A 36 2.52 -11.34 0.44
C ARG A 36 2.43 -12.58 -0.45
N LYS A 37 1.62 -13.54 -0.04
CA LYS A 37 1.46 -14.77 -0.80
C LYS A 37 0.98 -14.52 -2.22
N VAL A 38 -0.07 -13.70 -2.36
CA VAL A 38 -0.62 -13.42 -3.69
C VAL A 38 0.38 -12.67 -4.54
N LEU A 39 1.04 -11.67 -3.99
CA LEU A 39 2.02 -10.90 -4.75
C LEU A 39 3.19 -11.79 -5.20
N ASP A 40 3.64 -12.69 -4.34
CA ASP A 40 4.70 -13.65 -4.68
C ASP A 40 4.22 -14.62 -5.77
N ASP A 41 3.02 -15.17 -5.62
CA ASP A 41 2.46 -16.11 -6.60
C ASP A 41 2.26 -15.42 -7.95
N ALA A 42 1.91 -14.15 -7.95
CA ALA A 42 1.72 -13.36 -9.16
C ALA A 42 3.04 -12.86 -9.75
N LYS A 43 4.15 -13.14 -9.08
CA LYS A 43 5.49 -12.68 -9.47
C LYS A 43 5.56 -11.17 -9.62
N ARG A 44 4.83 -10.47 -8.78
CA ARG A 44 4.85 -9.01 -8.76
C ARG A 44 5.95 -8.49 -7.86
N LYS A 45 6.67 -7.50 -8.34
CA LYS A 45 7.64 -6.78 -7.51
C LYS A 45 6.87 -5.91 -6.54
N TYR A 46 7.20 -5.99 -5.26
CA TYR A 46 6.54 -5.14 -4.27
C TYR A 46 7.50 -4.78 -3.17
N VAL A 47 7.20 -3.68 -2.51
CA VAL A 47 7.94 -3.24 -1.32
C VAL A 47 6.90 -2.97 -0.23
N GLU A 48 7.17 -3.51 0.93
CA GLU A 48 6.26 -3.44 2.06
C GLU A 48 6.77 -2.46 3.11
N PHE A 49 5.87 -1.63 3.61
CA PHE A 49 6.15 -0.70 4.71
C PHE A 49 5.09 -0.92 5.78
N ASN A 50 5.54 -1.09 7.03
CA ASN A 50 4.64 -1.26 8.17
C ASN A 50 4.73 -0.03 9.04
N LEU A 51 3.63 0.71 9.18
CA LEU A 51 3.67 1.99 9.87
C LEU A 51 3.80 1.88 11.39
N ILE A 52 3.56 0.70 11.95
CA ILE A 52 3.84 0.48 13.36
C ILE A 52 5.34 0.30 13.57
N ASP A 53 5.98 -0.51 12.71
CA ASP A 53 7.41 -0.80 12.83
C ASP A 53 8.29 0.35 12.33
N GLN A 54 7.77 1.13 11.39
CA GLN A 54 8.52 2.20 10.72
C GLN A 54 7.77 3.54 10.83
N PRO A 55 7.62 4.08 12.06
CA PRO A 55 6.87 5.32 12.24
C PRO A 55 7.53 6.54 11.56
N GLU A 56 8.81 6.48 11.25
CA GLU A 56 9.52 7.52 10.53
C GLU A 56 8.96 7.78 9.12
N ILE A 57 8.18 6.85 8.58
CA ILE A 57 7.54 7.03 7.27
C ILE A 57 6.69 8.30 7.23
N VAL A 58 6.01 8.60 8.33
CA VAL A 58 5.15 9.80 8.39
C VAL A 58 5.97 11.05 8.12
N GLY A 59 7.15 11.16 8.73
CA GLY A 59 8.02 12.30 8.52
C GLY A 59 8.52 12.40 7.09
N LEU A 60 8.80 11.26 6.47
CA LEU A 60 9.26 11.23 5.09
C LEU A 60 8.14 11.68 4.13
N PHE A 61 6.90 11.33 4.42
CA PHE A 61 5.78 11.73 3.57
C PHE A 61 5.53 13.23 3.54
N LYS A 62 5.93 13.95 4.58
CA LYS A 62 5.71 15.40 4.63
C LYS A 62 6.38 16.15 3.48
N ASN A 63 7.47 15.62 2.96
CA ASN A 63 8.26 16.27 1.94
C ASN A 63 8.04 15.70 0.54
N ILE A 64 7.07 14.81 0.39
CA ILE A 64 6.80 14.17 -0.90
C ILE A 64 5.75 14.97 -1.67
N GLU A 65 6.11 15.39 -2.88
CA GLU A 65 5.20 16.10 -3.76
C GLU A 65 4.93 15.36 -5.07
N ASN A 66 5.78 14.39 -5.41
CA ASN A 66 5.65 13.63 -6.65
C ASN A 66 6.28 12.25 -6.49
N ALA A 67 6.21 11.45 -7.55
CA ALA A 67 6.74 10.09 -7.51
C ALA A 67 8.26 10.05 -7.31
N ASP A 68 8.98 11.02 -7.85
CA ASP A 68 10.43 11.05 -7.68
C ASP A 68 10.80 11.30 -6.23
N ASP A 69 10.09 12.20 -5.55
CA ASP A 69 10.27 12.43 -4.13
C ASP A 69 9.95 11.17 -3.33
N LEU A 70 8.88 10.48 -3.71
CA LEU A 70 8.48 9.24 -3.05
C LEU A 70 9.61 8.20 -3.13
N ILE A 71 10.16 8.03 -4.32
CA ILE A 71 11.26 7.08 -4.54
C ILE A 71 12.47 7.46 -3.68
N ALA A 72 12.86 8.74 -3.71
CA ALA A 72 14.02 9.20 -2.96
C ALA A 72 13.86 8.96 -1.47
N ASN A 73 12.68 9.27 -0.93
CA ASN A 73 12.45 9.16 0.51
C ASN A 73 12.25 7.72 0.97
N LEU A 74 11.45 6.94 0.28
CA LEU A 74 11.20 5.56 0.69
C LEU A 74 12.41 4.66 0.44
N SER A 75 13.25 4.99 -0.51
CA SER A 75 14.47 4.22 -0.76
C SER A 75 15.45 4.25 0.40
N LEU A 76 15.29 5.19 1.33
CA LEU A 76 16.07 5.20 2.56
C LEU A 76 15.71 4.06 3.50
N LEU A 77 14.54 3.47 3.31
CA LEU A 77 13.99 2.46 4.21
C LEU A 77 14.01 1.04 3.64
N THR A 78 14.49 0.87 2.44
CA THR A 78 14.47 -0.44 1.79
C THR A 78 15.64 -0.58 0.83
N ASP A 79 16.11 -1.83 0.66
CA ASP A 79 17.13 -2.16 -0.33
C ASP A 79 16.52 -2.46 -1.70
N LYS A 80 15.22 -2.62 -1.76
CA LYS A 80 14.53 -2.94 -3.00
C LYS A 80 14.33 -1.71 -3.83
N LYS A 81 14.37 -1.89 -5.16
CA LYS A 81 14.15 -0.77 -6.08
C LYS A 81 12.67 -0.45 -6.22
N LEU A 82 12.36 0.83 -6.24
CA LEU A 82 11.01 1.33 -6.50
C LEU A 82 10.95 1.74 -7.98
N ILE A 83 10.33 0.90 -8.79
CA ILE A 83 10.30 1.10 -10.24
C ILE A 83 8.90 1.53 -10.67
N LYS A 84 8.80 2.73 -11.24
CA LYS A 84 7.52 3.25 -11.74
C LYS A 84 6.90 2.28 -12.73
N GLY A 85 5.61 2.05 -12.58
CA GLY A 85 4.87 1.14 -13.46
C GLY A 85 5.02 -0.33 -13.14
N GLU A 86 5.94 -0.71 -12.25
CA GLU A 86 6.18 -2.11 -11.92
C GLU A 86 5.99 -2.46 -10.46
N THR A 87 6.54 -1.64 -9.57
CA THR A 87 6.54 -1.96 -8.14
C THR A 87 5.19 -1.65 -7.51
N VAL A 88 4.66 -2.62 -6.75
CA VAL A 88 3.50 -2.39 -5.89
C VAL A 88 4.01 -1.90 -4.55
N LEU A 89 3.45 -0.81 -4.06
CA LEU A 89 3.80 -0.29 -2.73
C LEU A 89 2.72 -0.75 -1.75
N PHE A 90 3.13 -1.56 -0.78
CA PHE A 90 2.23 -2.12 0.21
C PHE A 90 2.45 -1.44 1.56
N PHE A 91 1.46 -0.66 2.00
CA PHE A 91 1.50 0.02 3.29
C PHE A 91 0.58 -0.69 4.27
N ASP A 92 1.19 -1.33 5.27
CA ASP A 92 0.48 -2.07 6.31
C ASP A 92 0.30 -1.21 7.56
N GLU A 93 -0.75 -1.47 8.30
CA GLU A 93 -1.08 -0.78 9.56
C GLU A 93 -1.26 0.73 9.36
N ILE A 94 -1.90 1.10 8.27
CA ILE A 94 -2.01 2.51 7.88
C ILE A 94 -2.91 3.33 8.81
N GLN A 95 -3.77 2.66 9.58
CA GLN A 95 -4.66 3.36 10.51
C GLN A 95 -3.91 4.12 11.61
N GLU A 96 -2.63 3.77 11.82
CA GLU A 96 -1.83 4.43 12.85
C GLU A 96 -1.58 5.91 12.56
N TYR A 97 -1.58 6.29 11.27
CA TYR A 97 -1.21 7.65 10.89
C TYR A 97 -2.16 8.18 9.83
N LYS A 98 -3.27 8.72 10.27
CA LYS A 98 -4.30 9.24 9.37
C LYS A 98 -3.85 10.46 8.57
N GLU A 99 -2.92 11.21 9.11
CA GLU A 99 -2.46 12.46 8.48
C GLU A 99 -1.75 12.24 7.15
N ILE A 100 -1.27 11.02 6.89
CA ILE A 100 -0.63 10.75 5.59
C ILE A 100 -1.63 10.43 4.49
N VAL A 101 -2.90 10.22 4.84
CA VAL A 101 -3.92 9.80 3.86
C VAL A 101 -4.07 10.80 2.71
N THR A 102 -4.05 12.09 3.02
CA THR A 102 -4.17 13.13 1.99
C THR A 102 -3.03 13.03 0.98
N LYS A 103 -1.82 12.83 1.47
CA LYS A 103 -0.65 12.70 0.62
C LYS A 103 -0.73 11.43 -0.23
N ILE A 104 -1.20 10.34 0.37
CA ILE A 104 -1.37 9.09 -0.34
C ILE A 104 -2.37 9.23 -1.48
N LYS A 105 -3.47 9.91 -1.24
CA LYS A 105 -4.47 10.17 -2.29
C LYS A 105 -3.85 10.85 -3.49
N PHE A 106 -3.07 11.87 -3.23
CA PHE A 106 -2.37 12.61 -4.28
C PHE A 106 -1.48 11.69 -5.11
N LEU A 107 -0.72 10.83 -4.43
CA LEU A 107 0.20 9.91 -5.09
C LEU A 107 -0.54 8.81 -5.87
N VAL A 108 -1.66 8.34 -5.35
CA VAL A 108 -2.49 7.37 -6.07
C VAL A 108 -3.00 7.99 -7.38
N ASP A 109 -3.45 9.23 -7.32
CA ASP A 109 -3.97 9.92 -8.50
C ASP A 109 -2.87 10.16 -9.54
N GLU A 110 -1.65 10.40 -9.10
CA GLU A 110 -0.52 10.57 -10.00
C GLU A 110 -0.24 9.29 -10.81
N GLY A 111 -0.44 8.14 -10.21
CA GLY A 111 -0.45 6.87 -10.92
C GLY A 111 0.90 6.26 -11.27
N ALA A 112 1.99 6.72 -10.69
CA ALA A 112 3.32 6.14 -10.95
C ALA A 112 3.47 4.72 -10.38
N PHE A 113 2.76 4.43 -9.29
CA PHE A 113 2.77 3.13 -8.64
C PHE A 113 1.36 2.63 -8.41
N ARG A 114 1.25 1.33 -8.17
CA ARG A 114 0.03 0.74 -7.65
C ARG A 114 0.21 0.54 -6.15
N TYR A 115 -0.87 0.68 -5.41
CA TYR A 115 -0.81 0.68 -3.95
C TYR A 115 -1.75 -0.34 -3.35
N ILE A 116 -1.29 -1.03 -2.31
CA ILE A 116 -2.15 -1.81 -1.42
C ILE A 116 -2.03 -1.19 -0.05
N PHE A 117 -3.18 -0.90 0.56
CA PHE A 117 -3.25 -0.40 1.92
C PHE A 117 -3.96 -1.43 2.78
N SER A 118 -3.42 -1.74 3.93
CA SER A 118 -4.08 -2.62 4.88
C SER A 118 -4.06 -2.02 6.28
N GLY A 119 -5.07 -2.40 7.04
CA GLY A 119 -5.19 -1.94 8.41
C GLY A 119 -6.57 -2.25 8.96
N SER A 120 -6.74 -2.03 10.26
CA SER A 120 -8.03 -2.19 10.90
C SER A 120 -8.76 -0.85 10.92
N LEU A 121 -10.07 -0.88 10.71
CA LEU A 121 -10.91 0.33 10.80
C LEU A 121 -10.39 1.47 9.93
N LEU A 122 -10.05 1.19 8.66
CA LEU A 122 -9.51 2.19 7.76
C LEU A 122 -10.49 3.29 7.39
N GLY A 123 -11.74 3.06 7.57
CA GLY A 123 -12.74 4.07 7.57
C GLY A 123 -12.86 4.93 6.32
N ILE A 124 -13.48 6.07 6.53
CA ILE A 124 -13.98 6.92 5.46
C ILE A 124 -12.87 7.57 4.65
N GLU A 125 -11.74 7.90 5.27
CA GLU A 125 -10.66 8.62 4.59
C GLU A 125 -10.12 7.88 3.38
N LEU A 126 -9.93 6.56 3.50
CA LEU A 126 -9.39 5.79 2.40
C LEU A 126 -10.45 5.30 1.43
N LYS A 127 -11.70 5.26 1.84
CA LYS A 127 -12.79 4.86 0.95
C LYS A 127 -12.95 5.79 -0.25
N ASN A 128 -12.48 7.00 -0.13
CA ASN A 128 -12.58 7.99 -1.19
C ASN A 128 -11.40 7.95 -2.17
N ILE A 129 -10.44 7.08 -1.95
CA ILE A 129 -9.35 6.90 -2.91
C ILE A 129 -9.88 6.14 -4.12
N LYS A 130 -9.83 6.78 -5.27
CA LYS A 130 -10.30 6.16 -6.51
C LYS A 130 -9.20 5.30 -7.10
N SER A 131 -9.61 4.15 -7.53
CA SER A 131 -8.68 3.22 -8.15
C SER A 131 -8.97 3.02 -9.63
#